data_925ac45e6e8e2b4b797f8cb02956fa03
#
_entry.id   925ac45e6e8e2b4b797f8cb02956fa03
#
_cell.length_a   1.000
_cell.length_b   1.000
_cell.length_c   1.000
_cell.angle_alpha   90.00
_cell.angle_beta   90.00
_cell.angle_gamma   90.00
#
_symmetry.space_group_name_H-M   'P 1'
#
loop_
_entity.id
_entity.type
_entity.pdbx_description
1 polymer ?
#
loop_
_entity_poly.entity_id
_entity_poly.type
_entity_poly.pdbx_seq_one_letter_code
_entity_poly.pdbx_strand_id
1 'polypeptide(L)'
;MIPIIISAALFITPAQAVEARTVAAVSQAAVIPAEWQDFQECVADRESSGSYTAQNPTSSAQGKYQFLDSNWREGGAWNVYKRLIAHGATRKEANRIRLVLRQAPIKTWRPKYQEILFAEVLLSGEGKGWRHWYLAGSRCNRLVA
;
A
#
# COMPACT_ATOMS: atom_id res chain seq x y z
N MET A 1 2.38 10.86 55.14
CA MET A 1 3.18 10.08 54.20
C MET A 1 2.63 10.30 52.81
N ILE A 2 3.35 10.98 51.95
CA ILE A 2 2.95 11.21 50.55
C ILE A 2 3.57 10.08 49.74
N PRO A 3 2.81 9.30 48.95
CA PRO A 3 3.39 8.26 48.13
C PRO A 3 4.19 8.90 46.97
N ILE A 4 5.47 8.56 46.88
CA ILE A 4 6.31 8.93 45.76
C ILE A 4 5.89 8.02 44.58
N ILE A 5 5.19 8.60 43.59
CA ILE A 5 4.93 7.92 42.31
C ILE A 5 6.22 7.98 41.51
N ILE A 6 6.96 6.89 41.48
CA ILE A 6 8.11 6.74 40.57
C ILE A 6 7.52 6.46 39.16
N SER A 7 7.44 7.50 38.34
CA SER A 7 7.17 7.32 36.91
C SER A 7 8.35 6.59 36.28
N ALA A 8 8.20 5.29 35.99
CA ALA A 8 9.14 4.57 35.18
C ALA A 8 9.05 5.12 33.74
N ALA A 9 10.03 5.93 33.34
CA ALA A 9 10.17 6.33 31.95
C ALA A 9 10.50 5.09 31.13
N LEU A 10 9.60 4.70 30.23
CA LEU A 10 9.82 3.62 29.28
C LEU A 10 10.86 4.10 28.25
N PHE A 11 12.09 3.68 28.42
CA PHE A 11 13.17 3.91 27.44
C PHE A 11 13.02 2.89 26.31
N ILE A 12 12.74 3.37 25.07
CA ILE A 12 12.78 2.53 23.88
C ILE A 12 14.19 2.53 23.29
N THR A 13 14.64 1.39 22.77
CA THR A 13 15.92 1.27 22.07
C THR A 13 15.86 1.95 20.70
N PRO A 14 17.03 2.34 20.11
CA PRO A 14 17.07 2.84 18.73
C PRO A 14 16.43 1.88 17.71
N ALA A 15 16.62 0.56 17.86
CA ALA A 15 16.00 -0.45 17.00
C ALA A 15 14.46 -0.45 17.13
N GLN A 16 13.93 -0.34 18.35
CA GLN A 16 12.47 -0.22 18.58
C GLN A 16 11.92 1.07 17.98
N ALA A 17 12.65 2.18 18.06
CA ALA A 17 12.26 3.45 17.45
C ALA A 17 12.19 3.35 15.91
N VAL A 18 13.14 2.66 15.26
CA VAL A 18 13.11 2.40 13.80
C VAL A 18 11.93 1.53 13.43
N GLU A 19 11.66 0.46 14.17
CA GLU A 19 10.52 -0.43 13.95
C GLU A 19 9.19 0.33 14.07
N ALA A 20 9.00 1.10 15.14
CA ALA A 20 7.80 1.91 15.35
C ALA A 20 7.60 2.92 14.21
N ARG A 21 8.66 3.57 13.75
CA ARG A 21 8.63 4.48 12.61
C ARG A 21 8.21 3.77 11.32
N THR A 22 8.74 2.58 11.08
CA THR A 22 8.41 1.78 9.88
C THR A 22 6.96 1.34 9.92
N VAL A 23 6.44 0.88 11.05
CA VAL A 23 5.02 0.52 11.22
C VAL A 23 4.11 1.72 10.96
N ALA A 24 4.43 2.89 11.49
CA ALA A 24 3.69 4.12 11.24
C ALA A 24 3.73 4.52 9.75
N ALA A 25 4.89 4.44 9.10
CA ALA A 25 5.05 4.72 7.69
C ALA A 25 4.21 3.80 6.82
N VAL A 26 4.18 2.49 7.09
CA VAL A 26 3.35 1.50 6.38
C VAL A 26 1.87 1.85 6.52
N SER A 27 1.43 2.18 7.72
CA SER A 27 0.02 2.54 7.98
C SER A 27 -0.40 3.78 7.21
N GLN A 28 0.41 4.84 7.25
CA GLN A 28 0.11 6.12 6.60
C GLN A 28 0.27 6.07 5.07
N ALA A 29 1.26 5.34 4.58
CA ALA A 29 1.48 5.18 3.14
C ALA A 29 0.30 4.51 2.42
N ALA A 30 -0.49 3.70 3.12
CA ALA A 30 -1.68 3.05 2.58
C ALA A 30 -2.92 3.96 2.53
N VAL A 31 -2.89 5.11 3.19
CA VAL A 31 -4.03 6.04 3.23
C VAL A 31 -4.15 6.80 1.92
N ILE A 32 -5.38 6.89 1.42
CA ILE A 32 -5.74 7.76 0.29
C ILE A 32 -6.69 8.87 0.76
N PRO A 33 -6.76 10.02 0.06
CA PRO A 33 -7.73 11.06 0.35
C PRO A 33 -9.18 10.55 0.33
N ALA A 34 -10.02 11.12 1.17
CA ALA A 34 -11.41 10.67 1.36
C ALA A 34 -12.22 10.65 0.05
N GLU A 35 -11.98 11.61 -0.84
CA GLU A 35 -12.63 11.71 -2.15
C GLU A 35 -12.36 10.53 -3.10
N TRP A 36 -11.34 9.71 -2.82
CA TRP A 36 -11.00 8.54 -3.61
C TRP A 36 -11.47 7.21 -3.01
N GLN A 37 -12.04 7.22 -1.81
CA GLN A 37 -12.40 5.98 -1.11
C GLN A 37 -13.48 5.19 -1.85
N ASP A 38 -14.53 5.86 -2.32
CA ASP A 38 -15.60 5.21 -3.10
C ASP A 38 -15.06 4.60 -4.41
N PHE A 39 -14.14 5.29 -5.06
CA PHE A 39 -13.46 4.75 -6.25
C PHE A 39 -12.63 3.52 -5.90
N GLN A 40 -11.86 3.55 -4.83
CA GLN A 40 -11.06 2.42 -4.36
C GLN A 40 -11.92 1.20 -4.09
N GLU A 41 -13.03 1.36 -3.37
CA GLU A 41 -13.96 0.27 -3.07
C GLU A 41 -14.60 -0.29 -4.33
N CYS A 42 -15.02 0.58 -5.24
CA CYS A 42 -15.58 0.18 -6.52
C CYS A 42 -14.60 -0.64 -7.37
N VAL A 43 -13.34 -0.21 -7.45
CA VAL A 43 -12.28 -0.94 -8.16
C VAL A 43 -12.03 -2.29 -7.50
N ALA A 44 -11.87 -2.34 -6.19
CA ALA A 44 -11.62 -3.58 -5.45
C ALA A 44 -12.75 -4.60 -5.65
N ASP A 45 -14.00 -4.16 -5.57
CA ASP A 45 -15.16 -5.01 -5.79
C ASP A 45 -15.20 -5.57 -7.23
N ARG A 46 -15.00 -4.71 -8.21
CA ARG A 46 -15.00 -5.08 -9.63
C ARG A 46 -13.86 -6.03 -10.00
N GLU A 47 -12.64 -5.76 -9.50
CA GLU A 47 -11.44 -6.48 -9.91
C GLU A 47 -11.32 -7.85 -9.22
N SER A 48 -11.71 -7.97 -7.97
CA SER A 48 -11.42 -9.16 -7.17
C SER A 48 -12.47 -9.51 -6.13
N SER A 49 -13.61 -8.82 -6.10
CA SER A 49 -14.55 -8.88 -4.96
C SER A 49 -13.88 -8.58 -3.61
N GLY A 50 -12.89 -7.71 -3.63
CA GLY A 50 -12.11 -7.30 -2.45
C GLY A 50 -11.04 -8.28 -1.98
N SER A 51 -10.73 -9.34 -2.74
CA SER A 51 -9.77 -10.37 -2.32
C SER A 51 -8.32 -10.00 -2.59
N TYR A 52 -7.50 -9.96 -1.55
CA TYR A 52 -6.04 -9.75 -1.66
C TYR A 52 -5.30 -10.92 -2.31
N THR A 53 -5.87 -12.12 -2.31
CA THR A 53 -5.25 -13.33 -2.84
C THR A 53 -5.76 -13.73 -4.23
N ALA A 54 -6.60 -12.91 -4.82
CA ALA A 54 -7.20 -13.19 -6.12
C ALA A 54 -6.15 -13.41 -7.22
N GLN A 55 -6.40 -14.37 -8.08
CA GLN A 55 -5.60 -14.68 -9.26
C GLN A 55 -6.50 -14.68 -10.48
N ASN A 56 -6.17 -13.88 -11.48
CA ASN A 56 -6.85 -13.96 -12.76
C ASN A 56 -6.49 -15.28 -13.46
N PRO A 57 -7.47 -16.05 -13.96
CA PRO A 57 -7.21 -17.37 -14.55
C PRO A 57 -6.54 -17.29 -15.94
N THR A 58 -6.59 -16.12 -16.61
CA THR A 58 -6.14 -15.97 -18.00
C THR A 58 -5.02 -14.96 -18.17
N SER A 59 -4.56 -14.32 -17.08
CA SER A 59 -3.47 -13.35 -17.11
C SER A 59 -2.65 -13.40 -15.82
N SER A 60 -1.58 -12.59 -15.76
CA SER A 60 -0.78 -12.44 -14.52
C SER A 60 -1.40 -11.48 -13.50
N ALA A 61 -2.61 -10.98 -13.72
CA ALA A 61 -3.27 -10.06 -12.81
C ALA A 61 -3.57 -10.73 -11.46
N GLN A 62 -3.19 -10.06 -10.37
CA GLN A 62 -3.23 -10.62 -9.01
C GLN A 62 -3.61 -9.57 -7.97
N GLY A 63 -4.11 -10.09 -6.83
CA GLY A 63 -4.42 -9.31 -5.66
C GLY A 63 -5.71 -8.51 -5.76
N LYS A 64 -5.93 -7.69 -4.75
CA LYS A 64 -7.19 -6.95 -4.58
C LYS A 64 -7.52 -6.03 -5.76
N TYR A 65 -6.50 -5.44 -6.39
CA TYR A 65 -6.65 -4.46 -7.46
C TYR A 65 -6.21 -4.98 -8.83
N GLN A 66 -5.95 -6.27 -8.95
CA GLN A 66 -5.60 -6.97 -10.19
C GLN A 66 -4.43 -6.34 -10.96
N PHE A 67 -3.35 -6.02 -10.26
CA PHE A 67 -2.09 -5.63 -10.92
C PHE A 67 -1.49 -6.80 -11.71
N LEU A 68 -1.07 -6.55 -12.93
CA LEU A 68 -0.34 -7.55 -13.73
C LEU A 68 1.01 -7.84 -13.06
N ASP A 69 1.13 -8.98 -12.41
CA ASP A 69 2.31 -9.35 -11.62
C ASP A 69 3.60 -9.33 -12.45
N SER A 70 3.54 -9.77 -13.71
CA SER A 70 4.68 -9.73 -14.63
C SER A 70 5.24 -8.31 -14.85
N ASN A 71 4.37 -7.30 -14.81
CA ASN A 71 4.75 -5.91 -15.07
C ASN A 71 4.99 -5.11 -13.78
N TRP A 72 4.28 -5.47 -12.70
CA TRP A 72 4.22 -4.65 -11.49
C TRP A 72 5.00 -5.20 -10.31
N ARG A 73 5.48 -6.44 -10.33
CA ARG A 73 6.20 -7.00 -9.17
C ARG A 73 7.42 -6.17 -8.81
N GLU A 74 8.31 -5.92 -9.77
CA GLU A 74 9.52 -5.11 -9.55
C GLU A 74 9.19 -3.62 -9.40
N GLY A 75 8.47 -3.05 -10.35
CA GLY A 75 8.09 -1.64 -10.36
C GLY A 75 7.19 -1.28 -9.18
N GLY A 76 6.25 -2.16 -8.82
CA GLY A 76 5.39 -2.00 -7.66
C GLY A 76 6.17 -2.02 -6.34
N ALA A 77 7.15 -2.90 -6.22
CA ALA A 77 8.04 -2.92 -5.06
C ALA A 77 8.82 -1.60 -4.91
N TRP A 78 9.26 -0.99 -6.02
CA TRP A 78 9.85 0.34 -6.03
C TRP A 78 8.85 1.44 -5.66
N ASN A 79 7.61 1.33 -6.10
CA ASN A 79 6.56 2.27 -5.73
C ASN A 79 6.26 2.22 -4.22
N VAL A 80 6.19 1.02 -3.66
CA VAL A 80 6.07 0.85 -2.20
C VAL A 80 7.26 1.48 -1.48
N TYR A 81 8.49 1.23 -1.93
CA TYR A 81 9.71 1.82 -1.37
C TYR A 81 9.63 3.37 -1.32
N LYS A 82 9.33 3.99 -2.47
CA LYS A 82 9.26 5.46 -2.56
C LYS A 82 8.23 6.03 -1.59
N ARG A 83 7.07 5.39 -1.52
CA ARG A 83 5.98 5.86 -0.68
C ARG A 83 6.28 5.66 0.81
N LEU A 84 6.95 4.58 1.20
CA LEU A 84 7.43 4.37 2.57
C LEU A 84 8.43 5.46 3.00
N ILE A 85 9.38 5.82 2.13
CA ILE A 85 10.32 6.93 2.40
C ILE A 85 9.56 8.25 2.58
N ALA A 86 8.61 8.55 1.69
CA ALA A 86 7.80 9.77 1.77
C ALA A 86 6.99 9.86 3.08
N HIS A 87 6.68 8.74 3.70
CA HIS A 87 5.95 8.67 4.97
C HIS A 87 6.82 8.37 6.20
N GLY A 88 8.13 8.51 6.08
CA GLY A 88 9.06 8.55 7.22
C GLY A 88 9.81 7.26 7.53
N ALA A 89 9.69 6.20 6.72
CA ALA A 89 10.55 5.03 6.85
C ALA A 89 12.01 5.37 6.53
N THR A 90 12.95 4.68 7.16
CA THR A 90 14.36 4.80 6.77
C THR A 90 14.60 4.13 5.42
N ARG A 91 15.60 4.61 4.68
CA ARG A 91 16.01 3.98 3.40
C ARG A 91 16.36 2.51 3.57
N LYS A 92 17.02 2.17 4.67
CA LYS A 92 17.42 0.78 5.00
C LYS A 92 16.19 -0.12 5.12
N GLU A 93 15.19 0.28 5.93
CA GLU A 93 13.98 -0.51 6.14
C GLU A 93 13.11 -0.56 4.89
N ALA A 94 12.90 0.56 4.22
CA ALA A 94 12.14 0.60 2.98
C ALA A 94 12.77 -0.30 1.90
N ASN A 95 14.10 -0.31 1.78
CA ASN A 95 14.81 -1.18 0.85
C ASN A 95 14.70 -2.66 1.22
N ARG A 96 14.76 -2.99 2.52
CA ARG A 96 14.54 -4.35 3.00
C ARG A 96 13.16 -4.86 2.59
N ILE A 97 12.13 -4.06 2.79
CA ILE A 97 10.76 -4.37 2.37
C ILE A 97 10.69 -4.56 0.84
N ARG A 98 11.25 -3.63 0.07
CA ARG A 98 11.28 -3.71 -1.39
C ARG A 98 11.88 -5.01 -1.89
N LEU A 99 13.03 -5.43 -1.32
CA LEU A 99 13.73 -6.64 -1.72
C LEU A 99 12.90 -7.91 -1.45
N VAL A 100 12.11 -7.92 -0.39
CA VAL A 100 11.16 -9.01 -0.11
C VAL A 100 10.01 -9.01 -1.12
N LEU A 101 9.40 -7.86 -1.36
CA LEU A 101 8.25 -7.75 -2.26
C LEU A 101 8.57 -8.15 -3.69
N ARG A 102 9.72 -7.73 -4.23
CA ARG A 102 10.11 -8.04 -5.61
C ARG A 102 10.29 -9.54 -5.88
N GLN A 103 10.51 -10.34 -4.85
CA GLN A 103 10.74 -11.78 -4.96
C GLN A 103 9.46 -12.60 -4.84
N ALA A 104 8.33 -11.99 -4.48
CA ALA A 104 7.08 -12.68 -4.21
C ALA A 104 5.95 -12.19 -5.12
N PRO A 105 5.06 -13.09 -5.58
CA PRO A 105 3.87 -12.68 -6.34
C PRO A 105 3.00 -11.67 -5.55
N ILE A 106 2.44 -10.69 -6.24
CA ILE A 106 1.66 -9.60 -5.61
C ILE A 106 0.53 -10.14 -4.72
N LYS A 107 -0.14 -11.21 -5.13
CA LYS A 107 -1.21 -11.85 -4.34
C LYS A 107 -0.75 -12.37 -2.99
N THR A 108 0.57 -12.53 -2.78
CA THR A 108 1.16 -12.97 -1.50
C THR A 108 1.67 -11.80 -0.65
N TRP A 109 1.67 -10.59 -1.19
CA TRP A 109 2.01 -9.41 -0.40
C TRP A 109 0.99 -9.19 0.70
N ARG A 110 1.47 -8.76 1.87
CA ARG A 110 0.56 -8.37 2.95
C ARG A 110 -0.43 -7.31 2.46
N PRO A 111 -1.68 -7.31 2.94
CA PRO A 111 -2.70 -6.35 2.51
C PRO A 111 -2.24 -4.90 2.44
N LYS A 112 -1.53 -4.42 3.46
CA LYS A 112 -1.03 -3.04 3.50
C LYS A 112 -0.11 -2.68 2.32
N TYR A 113 0.71 -3.59 1.84
CA TYR A 113 1.59 -3.31 0.69
C TYR A 113 0.82 -3.25 -0.62
N GLN A 114 -0.25 -4.01 -0.78
CA GLN A 114 -1.14 -3.88 -1.93
C GLN A 114 -1.90 -2.55 -1.89
N GLU A 115 -2.33 -2.10 -0.72
CA GLU A 115 -2.96 -0.79 -0.52
C GLU A 115 -1.97 0.36 -0.83
N ILE A 116 -0.71 0.24 -0.40
CA ILE A 116 0.32 1.23 -0.70
C ILE A 116 0.57 1.31 -2.20
N LEU A 117 0.64 0.18 -2.89
CA LEU A 117 0.80 0.17 -4.34
C LEU A 117 -0.39 0.85 -5.04
N PHE A 118 -1.61 0.53 -4.62
CA PHE A 118 -2.81 1.18 -5.13
C PHE A 118 -2.76 2.70 -4.93
N ALA A 119 -2.44 3.14 -3.71
CA ALA A 119 -2.35 4.57 -3.37
C ALA A 119 -1.30 5.29 -4.22
N GLU A 120 -0.11 4.69 -4.41
CA GLU A 120 0.95 5.30 -5.23
C GLU A 120 0.52 5.43 -6.69
N VAL A 121 -0.07 4.41 -7.27
CA VAL A 121 -0.53 4.45 -8.67
C VAL A 121 -1.67 5.44 -8.84
N LEU A 122 -2.65 5.44 -7.93
CA LEU A 122 -3.80 6.33 -7.97
C LEU A 122 -3.38 7.81 -7.91
N LEU A 123 -2.48 8.14 -6.98
CA LEU A 123 -2.08 9.52 -6.69
C LEU A 123 -0.93 10.02 -7.57
N SER A 124 -0.35 9.16 -8.41
CA SER A 124 0.69 9.54 -9.37
C SER A 124 0.10 10.20 -10.62
N GLY A 125 0.96 10.77 -11.45
CA GLY A 125 0.57 11.26 -12.78
C GLY A 125 -0.43 12.42 -12.76
N GLU A 126 -0.27 13.38 -11.87
CA GLU A 126 -1.09 14.59 -11.79
C GLU A 126 -2.62 14.31 -11.66
N GLY A 127 -2.96 13.32 -10.82
CA GLY A 127 -4.35 12.91 -10.61
C GLY A 127 -4.97 12.07 -11.73
N LYS A 128 -4.16 11.53 -12.61
CA LYS A 128 -4.61 10.65 -13.72
C LYS A 128 -4.38 9.16 -13.46
N GLY A 129 -3.83 8.80 -12.30
CA GLY A 129 -3.53 7.42 -11.94
C GLY A 129 -4.74 6.48 -11.95
N TRP A 130 -5.94 7.00 -11.71
CA TRP A 130 -7.18 6.24 -11.79
C TRP A 130 -7.41 5.59 -13.16
N ARG A 131 -6.82 6.12 -14.24
CA ARG A 131 -6.91 5.56 -15.60
C ARG A 131 -6.32 4.16 -15.72
N HIS A 132 -5.48 3.77 -14.77
CA HIS A 132 -4.98 2.39 -14.69
C HIS A 132 -6.13 1.37 -14.60
N TRP A 133 -7.22 1.73 -13.94
CA TRP A 133 -8.43 0.90 -13.80
C TRP A 133 -9.58 1.32 -14.69
N TYR A 134 -9.32 2.17 -15.68
CA TYR A 134 -10.36 2.57 -16.62
C TYR A 134 -10.92 1.36 -17.37
N LEU A 135 -12.23 1.23 -17.36
CA LEU A 135 -12.95 0.25 -18.15
C LEU A 135 -14.20 0.91 -18.72
N ALA A 136 -14.34 0.91 -20.06
CA ALA A 136 -15.48 1.52 -20.73
C ALA A 136 -16.80 0.97 -20.18
N GLY A 137 -17.73 1.87 -19.85
CA GLY A 137 -19.03 1.52 -19.26
C GLY A 137 -19.03 1.17 -17.78
N SER A 138 -17.85 1.13 -17.12
CA SER A 138 -17.77 0.85 -15.68
C SER A 138 -18.39 1.96 -14.85
N ARG A 139 -19.16 1.55 -13.82
CA ARG A 139 -19.70 2.48 -12.82
C ARG A 139 -18.60 3.25 -12.07
N CYS A 140 -17.41 2.64 -11.91
CA CYS A 140 -16.29 3.27 -11.18
C CYS A 140 -15.82 4.55 -11.88
N ASN A 141 -15.87 4.63 -13.20
CA ASN A 141 -15.45 5.82 -13.93
C ASN A 141 -16.29 7.07 -13.58
N ARG A 142 -17.53 6.90 -13.14
CA ARG A 142 -18.42 8.00 -12.74
C ARG A 142 -18.04 8.62 -11.39
N LEU A 143 -17.22 7.92 -10.60
CA LEU A 143 -16.77 8.39 -9.29
C LEU A 143 -15.54 9.31 -9.37
N VAL A 144 -14.97 9.51 -10.57
CA VAL A 144 -13.77 10.33 -10.83
C VAL A 144 -14.04 11.51 -11.75
N ALA A 145 -15.27 11.75 -12.03
CA ALA A 145 -15.71 12.87 -12.91
C ALA A 145 -15.63 14.23 -12.19
#